data_2ce8cd3864c61b8d01fa5c76d4f98f3f
#
_entry.id   2ce8cd3864c61b8d01fa5c76d4f98f3f
#
_cell.length_a   1.000
_cell.length_b   1.000
_cell.length_c   1.000
_cell.angle_alpha   90.00
_cell.angle_beta   90.00
_cell.angle_gamma   90.00
#
_symmetry.space_group_name_H-M   'P 1'
#
loop_
_entity.id
_entity.type
_entity.pdbx_description
1 polymer ?
#
loop_
_entity_poly.entity_id
_entity_poly.type
_entity_poly.pdbx_seq_one_letter_code
_entity_poly.pdbx_strand_id
1 'polypeptide(L)'
;MGIERGGDAEYDNSRPTLEELAPKIEDAITSSLEANSTTLKLSGKYYSTDEITLLTQSIQVREVLILDLEDNQIGNEALKILTESSQLLKLEVLKLGVNFITDEGIKEWANSSKVTLKNIKSLSLSDNKLTDDSLVDLVKSLNFPQLESLDIGWMEAGNKTVTAIGTSDNLPCLKKLDLERSYVDAEGIRLLIDGKVAENLEELNLAANKFGDEGVKIIAGASKLKKLKVLNLSQNMIGDDGAKAIGTSAQLSGLTHLYMGRNAFGPEGAKAIHETKILTQLKTLVLQEGVETTPDLVNYSRPELLRPEDPELSIPGE
;
A
#
# COMPACT_ATOMS: atom_id res chain seq x y z
N MET A 1 -10.68 44.09 38.53
CA MET A 1 -10.16 44.37 37.19
C MET A 1 -10.46 43.13 36.33
N GLY A 2 -11.51 43.23 35.57
CA GLY A 2 -11.91 42.18 34.63
C GLY A 2 -11.06 42.27 33.36
N ILE A 3 -10.52 41.18 32.93
CA ILE A 3 -9.85 41.07 31.62
C ILE A 3 -10.97 40.88 30.59
N GLU A 4 -11.30 41.95 29.87
CA GLU A 4 -12.10 41.86 28.66
C GLU A 4 -11.32 41.08 27.62
N ARG A 5 -11.80 39.87 27.24
CA ARG A 5 -11.37 39.16 26.06
C ARG A 5 -12.05 39.82 24.85
N GLY A 6 -11.41 40.83 24.30
CA GLY A 6 -11.78 41.40 23.03
C GLY A 6 -11.24 40.55 21.91
N GLY A 7 -12.06 40.33 20.90
CA GLY A 7 -11.66 39.80 19.60
C GLY A 7 -12.56 38.66 19.15
N ASP A 8 -13.79 38.98 18.75
CA ASP A 8 -14.51 38.20 17.74
C ASP A 8 -13.75 38.36 16.42
N ALA A 9 -12.74 37.52 16.20
CA ALA A 9 -12.24 37.31 14.87
C ALA A 9 -13.38 36.59 14.12
N GLU A 10 -14.11 37.31 13.30
CA GLU A 10 -14.90 36.72 12.26
C GLU A 10 -13.94 35.89 11.40
N TYR A 11 -13.85 34.60 11.66
CA TYR A 11 -13.25 33.67 10.71
C TYR A 11 -14.14 33.75 9.46
N ASP A 12 -13.63 34.36 8.43
CA ASP A 12 -14.23 34.28 7.11
C ASP A 12 -14.18 32.81 6.66
N ASN A 13 -15.30 32.12 6.88
CA ASN A 13 -15.54 30.73 6.49
C ASN A 13 -15.93 30.63 5.01
N SER A 14 -15.77 31.67 4.20
CA SER A 14 -15.99 31.62 2.78
C SER A 14 -14.92 30.70 2.15
N ARG A 15 -15.35 29.57 1.61
CA ARG A 15 -14.48 28.75 0.77
C ARG A 15 -14.06 29.60 -0.44
N PRO A 16 -12.77 29.54 -0.88
CA PRO A 16 -12.35 30.24 -2.06
C PRO A 16 -13.16 29.77 -3.27
N THR A 17 -13.48 30.68 -4.15
CA THR A 17 -14.15 30.36 -5.42
C THR A 17 -13.23 29.59 -6.37
N LEU A 18 -13.81 28.88 -7.35
CA LEU A 18 -13.01 28.23 -8.40
C LEU A 18 -12.09 29.20 -9.14
N GLU A 19 -12.53 30.47 -9.34
CA GLU A 19 -11.75 31.52 -9.97
C GLU A 19 -10.51 31.88 -9.15
N GLU A 20 -10.63 31.88 -7.81
CA GLU A 20 -9.52 32.17 -6.88
C GLU A 20 -8.58 30.96 -6.73
N LEU A 21 -9.08 29.74 -6.89
CA LEU A 21 -8.32 28.50 -6.81
C LEU A 21 -7.54 28.22 -8.10
N ALA A 22 -8.12 28.53 -9.26
CA ALA A 22 -7.56 28.15 -10.55
C ALA A 22 -6.09 28.56 -10.74
N PRO A 23 -5.66 29.82 -10.47
CA PRO A 23 -4.25 30.18 -10.62
C PRO A 23 -3.34 29.41 -9.63
N LYS A 24 -3.80 29.11 -8.42
CA LYS A 24 -3.02 28.37 -7.44
C LYS A 24 -2.80 26.92 -7.86
N ILE A 25 -3.80 26.30 -8.46
CA ILE A 25 -3.72 24.93 -8.97
C ILE A 25 -2.80 24.88 -10.20
N GLU A 26 -2.93 25.81 -11.13
CA GLU A 26 -2.02 25.88 -12.31
C GLU A 26 -0.57 26.13 -11.87
N ASP A 27 -0.30 26.98 -10.91
CA ASP A 27 1.03 27.21 -10.36
C ASP A 27 1.58 25.94 -9.66
N ALA A 28 0.75 25.22 -8.90
CA ALA A 28 1.14 23.98 -8.25
C ALA A 28 1.47 22.87 -9.27
N ILE A 29 0.67 22.74 -10.33
CA ILE A 29 0.92 21.82 -11.44
C ILE A 29 2.25 22.18 -12.12
N THR A 30 2.41 23.43 -12.52
CA THR A 30 3.61 23.93 -13.21
C THR A 30 4.87 23.66 -12.37
N SER A 31 4.86 24.06 -11.10
CA SER A 31 6.01 23.88 -10.20
C SER A 31 6.36 22.41 -10.01
N SER A 32 5.36 21.53 -9.90
CA SER A 32 5.61 20.10 -9.76
C SER A 32 6.18 19.48 -11.05
N LEU A 33 5.66 19.87 -12.21
CA LEU A 33 6.10 19.35 -13.51
C LEU A 33 7.47 19.91 -13.95
N GLU A 34 7.86 21.10 -13.49
CA GLU A 34 9.22 21.62 -13.67
C GLU A 34 10.28 20.74 -13.00
N ALA A 35 9.96 20.16 -11.84
CA ALA A 35 10.85 19.22 -11.15
C ALA A 35 10.93 17.85 -11.85
N ASN A 36 9.82 17.38 -12.40
CA ASN A 36 9.73 16.14 -13.19
C ASN A 36 8.51 16.21 -14.12
N SER A 37 8.75 16.23 -15.42
CA SER A 37 7.73 16.47 -16.45
C SER A 37 6.60 15.42 -16.54
N THR A 38 6.75 14.27 -15.88
CA THR A 38 5.75 13.19 -15.91
C THR A 38 5.20 12.85 -14.51
N THR A 39 5.71 13.51 -13.48
CA THR A 39 5.31 13.23 -12.08
C THR A 39 4.69 14.46 -11.45
N LEU A 40 3.45 14.34 -11.03
CA LEU A 40 2.71 15.39 -10.34
C LEU A 40 2.58 15.03 -8.86
N LYS A 41 3.36 15.73 -8.01
CA LYS A 41 3.38 15.55 -6.56
C LYS A 41 2.54 16.62 -5.89
N LEU A 42 1.36 16.25 -5.42
CA LEU A 42 0.39 17.12 -4.77
C LEU A 42 -0.08 16.56 -3.42
N SER A 43 0.73 15.73 -2.79
CA SER A 43 0.44 15.17 -1.46
C SER A 43 0.45 16.26 -0.38
N GLY A 44 -0.39 16.09 0.67
CA GLY A 44 -0.45 16.99 1.84
C GLY A 44 -0.93 18.41 1.53
N LYS A 45 -1.74 18.61 0.48
CA LYS A 45 -2.21 19.93 0.03
C LYS A 45 -3.65 20.25 0.47
N TYR A 46 -4.31 19.32 1.16
CA TYR A 46 -5.73 19.44 1.55
C TYR A 46 -6.69 19.60 0.36
N TYR A 47 -6.33 19.09 -0.82
CA TYR A 47 -7.16 19.16 -2.01
C TYR A 47 -8.45 18.34 -1.85
N SER A 48 -9.55 18.93 -2.31
CA SER A 48 -10.89 18.37 -2.30
C SER A 48 -11.49 18.35 -3.72
N THR A 49 -12.82 18.32 -3.83
CA THR A 49 -13.51 18.23 -5.12
C THR A 49 -13.18 19.40 -6.06
N ASP A 50 -13.08 20.62 -5.54
CA ASP A 50 -12.88 21.83 -6.35
C ASP A 50 -11.47 21.83 -6.99
N GLU A 51 -10.44 21.51 -6.20
CA GLU A 51 -9.06 21.43 -6.70
C GLU A 51 -8.89 20.29 -7.70
N ILE A 52 -9.51 19.13 -7.46
CA ILE A 52 -9.48 18.00 -8.40
C ILE A 52 -10.23 18.34 -9.69
N THR A 53 -11.32 19.09 -9.62
CA THR A 53 -12.04 19.58 -10.80
C THR A 53 -11.12 20.45 -11.67
N LEU A 54 -10.43 21.41 -11.08
CA LEU A 54 -9.48 22.28 -11.80
C LEU A 54 -8.30 21.50 -12.36
N LEU A 55 -7.71 20.59 -11.56
CA LEU A 55 -6.62 19.74 -11.99
C LEU A 55 -6.99 18.92 -13.23
N THR A 56 -8.18 18.30 -13.23
CA THR A 56 -8.62 17.46 -14.35
C THR A 56 -9.04 18.24 -15.59
N GLN A 57 -9.17 19.56 -15.50
CA GLN A 57 -9.40 20.48 -16.63
C GLN A 57 -8.09 21.00 -17.25
N SER A 58 -6.97 20.97 -16.51
CA SER A 58 -5.70 21.47 -17.01
C SER A 58 -5.15 20.60 -18.13
N ILE A 59 -4.71 21.24 -19.21
CA ILE A 59 -4.05 20.56 -20.33
C ILE A 59 -2.63 20.11 -19.99
N GLN A 60 -2.03 20.67 -18.95
CA GLN A 60 -0.67 20.35 -18.52
C GLN A 60 -0.55 18.92 -18.01
N VAL A 61 -1.65 18.32 -17.50
CA VAL A 61 -1.62 16.97 -16.91
C VAL A 61 -1.67 15.83 -17.94
N ARG A 62 -1.74 16.12 -19.24
CA ARG A 62 -1.90 15.11 -20.30
C ARG A 62 -0.76 14.12 -20.43
N GLU A 63 0.44 14.54 -20.05
CA GLU A 63 1.65 13.72 -20.12
C GLU A 63 2.03 13.12 -18.76
N VAL A 64 1.21 13.33 -17.74
CA VAL A 64 1.45 12.81 -16.39
C VAL A 64 1.29 11.30 -16.38
N LEU A 65 2.32 10.60 -15.88
CA LEU A 65 2.35 9.16 -15.66
C LEU A 65 2.14 8.83 -14.19
N ILE A 66 2.59 9.70 -13.29
CA ILE A 66 2.52 9.51 -11.83
C ILE A 66 1.78 10.68 -11.21
N LEU A 67 0.69 10.42 -10.53
CA LEU A 67 -0.09 11.38 -9.77
C LEU A 67 -0.13 10.96 -8.30
N ASP A 68 0.49 11.79 -7.47
CA ASP A 68 0.54 11.61 -6.02
C ASP A 68 -0.41 12.64 -5.37
N LEU A 69 -1.49 12.12 -4.81
CA LEU A 69 -2.54 12.84 -4.09
C LEU A 69 -2.73 12.29 -2.67
N GLU A 70 -1.73 11.65 -2.11
CA GLU A 70 -1.77 11.16 -0.73
C GLU A 70 -1.96 12.32 0.26
N ASP A 71 -2.56 12.01 1.42
CA ASP A 71 -2.80 12.97 2.51
C ASP A 71 -3.52 14.24 2.03
N ASN A 72 -4.72 14.04 1.44
CA ASN A 72 -5.59 15.10 0.98
C ASN A 72 -7.03 14.93 1.54
N GLN A 73 -8.00 15.65 0.98
CA GLN A 73 -9.41 15.59 1.37
C GLN A 73 -10.29 15.00 0.24
N ILE A 74 -9.75 14.04 -0.50
CA ILE A 74 -10.41 13.45 -1.64
C ILE A 74 -11.51 12.50 -1.16
N GLY A 75 -12.76 12.86 -1.44
CA GLY A 75 -13.94 12.01 -1.25
C GLY A 75 -14.42 11.38 -2.54
N ASN A 76 -15.58 10.75 -2.48
CA ASN A 76 -16.14 9.97 -3.59
C ASN A 76 -16.39 10.81 -4.86
N GLU A 77 -16.87 12.05 -4.72
CA GLU A 77 -17.11 12.93 -5.86
C GLU A 77 -15.81 13.32 -6.58
N ALA A 78 -14.80 13.72 -5.82
CA ALA A 78 -13.48 14.02 -6.38
C ALA A 78 -12.85 12.78 -7.05
N LEU A 79 -12.99 11.60 -6.45
CA LEU A 79 -12.55 10.33 -7.05
C LEU A 79 -13.24 10.08 -8.40
N LYS A 80 -14.56 10.29 -8.48
CA LYS A 80 -15.31 10.13 -9.73
C LYS A 80 -14.81 11.07 -10.82
N ILE A 81 -14.64 12.37 -10.51
CA ILE A 81 -14.12 13.37 -11.44
C ILE A 81 -12.73 12.96 -11.95
N LEU A 82 -11.86 12.51 -11.04
CA LEU A 82 -10.51 12.06 -11.36
C LEU A 82 -10.53 10.86 -12.31
N THR A 83 -11.32 9.84 -12.00
CA THR A 83 -11.33 8.56 -12.74
C THR A 83 -12.02 8.64 -14.09
N GLU A 84 -12.87 9.63 -14.31
CA GLU A 84 -13.55 9.92 -15.58
C GLU A 84 -12.84 11.03 -16.39
N SER A 85 -11.67 11.52 -15.95
CA SER A 85 -10.93 12.60 -16.60
C SER A 85 -10.42 12.22 -17.98
N SER A 86 -10.71 13.05 -18.97
CA SER A 86 -10.18 12.91 -20.34
C SER A 86 -8.73 13.44 -20.50
N GLN A 87 -8.15 14.05 -19.46
CA GLN A 87 -6.79 14.59 -19.49
C GLN A 87 -5.74 13.61 -18.96
N LEU A 88 -6.12 12.67 -18.08
CA LEU A 88 -5.20 11.76 -17.38
C LEU A 88 -5.08 10.38 -18.05
N LEU A 89 -5.23 10.31 -19.38
CA LEU A 89 -5.29 9.04 -20.12
C LEU A 89 -4.00 8.21 -20.06
N LYS A 90 -2.85 8.87 -19.81
CA LYS A 90 -1.54 8.21 -19.73
C LYS A 90 -1.15 7.77 -18.32
N LEU A 91 -2.00 8.06 -17.32
CA LEU A 91 -1.67 7.80 -15.93
C LEU A 91 -1.43 6.30 -15.67
N GLU A 92 -0.28 6.00 -15.10
CA GLU A 92 0.16 4.65 -14.74
C GLU A 92 0.22 4.43 -13.22
N VAL A 93 0.53 5.47 -12.46
CA VAL A 93 0.63 5.41 -11.00
C VAL A 93 -0.31 6.43 -10.38
N LEU A 94 -1.22 5.96 -9.54
CA LEU A 94 -2.16 6.80 -8.80
C LEU A 94 -2.07 6.48 -7.30
N LYS A 95 -1.68 7.50 -6.52
CA LYS A 95 -1.63 7.40 -5.08
C LYS A 95 -2.73 8.23 -4.46
N LEU A 96 -3.59 7.58 -3.72
CA LEU A 96 -4.76 8.13 -3.04
C LEU A 96 -4.81 7.73 -1.54
N GLY A 97 -3.70 7.29 -0.98
CA GLY A 97 -3.63 6.95 0.45
C GLY A 97 -3.97 8.14 1.34
N VAL A 98 -4.45 7.87 2.56
CA VAL A 98 -4.78 8.89 3.57
C VAL A 98 -5.76 9.93 3.02
N ASN A 99 -6.96 9.47 2.62
CA ASN A 99 -8.02 10.32 2.08
C ASN A 99 -9.39 9.95 2.69
N PHE A 100 -10.46 10.47 2.14
CA PHE A 100 -11.83 10.26 2.64
C PHE A 100 -12.70 9.44 1.68
N ILE A 101 -12.07 8.57 0.89
CA ILE A 101 -12.76 7.67 -0.03
C ILE A 101 -13.49 6.61 0.79
N THR A 102 -14.75 6.34 0.44
CA THR A 102 -15.58 5.32 1.08
C THR A 102 -15.94 4.19 0.12
N ASP A 103 -16.60 3.17 0.64
CA ASP A 103 -17.06 2.03 -0.15
C ASP A 103 -17.91 2.44 -1.36
N GLU A 104 -18.74 3.47 -1.24
CA GLU A 104 -19.58 3.94 -2.34
C GLU A 104 -18.75 4.44 -3.52
N GLY A 105 -17.67 5.21 -3.24
CA GLY A 105 -16.79 5.75 -4.28
C GLY A 105 -16.06 4.64 -5.03
N ILE A 106 -15.56 3.65 -4.31
CA ILE A 106 -14.87 2.50 -4.91
C ILE A 106 -15.84 1.63 -5.71
N LYS A 107 -17.06 1.36 -5.20
CA LYS A 107 -18.08 0.61 -5.94
C LYS A 107 -18.49 1.32 -7.23
N GLU A 108 -18.64 2.65 -7.19
CA GLU A 108 -18.90 3.43 -8.39
C GLU A 108 -17.74 3.32 -9.39
N TRP A 109 -16.49 3.51 -8.95
CA TRP A 109 -15.33 3.37 -9.80
C TRP A 109 -15.20 1.97 -10.42
N ALA A 110 -15.33 0.93 -9.60
CA ALA A 110 -15.20 -0.45 -10.05
C ALA A 110 -16.21 -0.84 -11.14
N ASN A 111 -17.45 -0.31 -11.06
CA ASN A 111 -18.57 -0.67 -11.93
C ASN A 111 -18.84 0.35 -13.05
N SER A 112 -18.19 1.51 -13.06
CA SER A 112 -18.42 2.55 -14.07
C SER A 112 -17.80 2.17 -15.43
N SER A 113 -18.60 2.27 -16.48
CA SER A 113 -18.13 2.17 -17.87
C SER A 113 -17.48 3.45 -18.40
N LYS A 114 -17.56 4.55 -17.63
CA LYS A 114 -17.02 5.86 -18.02
C LYS A 114 -15.57 6.06 -17.60
N VAL A 115 -15.01 5.11 -16.85
CA VAL A 115 -13.61 5.18 -16.38
C VAL A 115 -12.66 5.29 -17.56
N THR A 116 -11.80 6.28 -17.53
CA THR A 116 -10.79 6.58 -18.55
C THR A 116 -9.40 6.09 -18.16
N LEU A 117 -9.13 5.90 -16.85
CA LEU A 117 -7.85 5.49 -16.30
C LEU A 117 -7.59 3.99 -16.48
N LYS A 118 -7.40 3.55 -17.73
CA LYS A 118 -7.21 2.12 -18.08
C LYS A 118 -5.75 1.66 -18.02
N ASN A 119 -4.81 2.58 -17.88
CA ASN A 119 -3.37 2.30 -17.91
C ASN A 119 -2.75 2.18 -16.51
N ILE A 120 -3.57 2.19 -15.45
CA ILE A 120 -3.08 2.11 -14.07
C ILE A 120 -2.34 0.79 -13.84
N LYS A 121 -1.07 0.91 -13.49
CA LYS A 121 -0.16 -0.18 -13.10
C LYS A 121 0.07 -0.22 -11.60
N SER A 122 0.00 0.93 -10.93
CA SER A 122 0.17 1.03 -9.48
C SER A 122 -0.95 1.88 -8.87
N LEU A 123 -1.64 1.33 -7.89
CA LEU A 123 -2.73 1.97 -7.18
C LEU A 123 -2.51 1.85 -5.67
N SER A 124 -2.40 2.98 -4.97
CA SER A 124 -2.47 3.04 -3.50
C SER A 124 -3.78 3.67 -3.06
N LEU A 125 -4.47 2.98 -2.18
CA LEU A 125 -5.71 3.37 -1.52
C LEU A 125 -5.61 3.29 0.01
N SER A 126 -4.42 3.03 0.56
CA SER A 126 -4.19 2.81 1.99
C SER A 126 -4.78 3.92 2.86
N ASP A 127 -5.18 3.57 4.08
CA ASP A 127 -5.73 4.51 5.05
C ASP A 127 -6.90 5.36 4.51
N ASN A 128 -7.85 4.68 3.86
CA ASN A 128 -9.16 5.20 3.47
C ASN A 128 -10.27 4.48 4.25
N LYS A 129 -11.53 4.88 4.08
CA LYS A 129 -12.67 4.29 4.77
C LYS A 129 -13.29 3.14 3.95
N LEU A 130 -12.46 2.12 3.65
CA LEU A 130 -12.84 1.00 2.79
C LEU A 130 -12.94 -0.30 3.58
N THR A 131 -13.88 -1.12 3.18
CA THR A 131 -14.14 -2.44 3.75
C THR A 131 -14.07 -3.54 2.69
N ASP A 132 -14.18 -4.80 3.11
CA ASP A 132 -14.29 -5.95 2.22
C ASP A 132 -15.33 -5.74 1.09
N ASP A 133 -16.44 -5.04 1.39
CA ASP A 133 -17.57 -4.93 0.46
C ASP A 133 -17.22 -4.18 -0.83
N SER A 134 -16.40 -3.13 -0.75
CA SER A 134 -15.97 -2.38 -1.93
C SER A 134 -14.70 -2.93 -2.55
N LEU A 135 -13.79 -3.46 -1.72
CA LEU A 135 -12.52 -4.01 -2.20
C LEU A 135 -12.73 -5.28 -3.02
N VAL A 136 -13.74 -6.09 -2.69
CA VAL A 136 -14.14 -7.23 -3.53
C VAL A 136 -14.59 -6.77 -4.92
N ASP A 137 -15.36 -5.68 -5.02
CA ASP A 137 -15.77 -5.11 -6.31
C ASP A 137 -14.57 -4.56 -7.08
N LEU A 138 -13.66 -3.87 -6.39
CA LEU A 138 -12.44 -3.33 -6.99
C LEU A 138 -11.62 -4.44 -7.68
N VAL A 139 -11.33 -5.53 -6.97
CA VAL A 139 -10.48 -6.60 -7.49
C VAL A 139 -11.16 -7.49 -8.54
N LYS A 140 -12.48 -7.42 -8.64
CA LYS A 140 -13.27 -8.05 -9.70
C LYS A 140 -13.51 -7.15 -10.90
N SER A 141 -13.16 -5.88 -10.79
CA SER A 141 -13.38 -4.89 -11.85
C SER A 141 -12.51 -5.17 -13.07
N LEU A 142 -13.06 -4.89 -14.27
CA LEU A 142 -12.32 -4.88 -15.54
C LEU A 142 -11.59 -3.56 -15.81
N ASN A 143 -11.62 -2.63 -14.84
CA ASN A 143 -11.01 -1.31 -15.00
C ASN A 143 -9.48 -1.32 -14.78
N PHE A 144 -8.91 -2.44 -14.28
CA PHE A 144 -7.50 -2.53 -13.87
C PHE A 144 -6.73 -3.65 -14.59
N PRO A 145 -6.79 -3.78 -15.94
CA PRO A 145 -6.22 -4.93 -16.65
C PRO A 145 -4.69 -5.01 -16.59
N GLN A 146 -4.02 -3.90 -16.24
CA GLN A 146 -2.57 -3.79 -16.19
C GLN A 146 -2.02 -3.60 -14.78
N LEU A 147 -2.84 -3.79 -13.73
CA LEU A 147 -2.44 -3.53 -12.36
C LEU A 147 -1.32 -4.49 -11.93
N GLU A 148 -0.17 -3.92 -11.61
CA GLU A 148 1.02 -4.62 -11.14
C GLU A 148 1.25 -4.45 -9.63
N SER A 149 0.82 -3.32 -9.06
CA SER A 149 0.97 -2.98 -7.64
C SER A 149 -0.34 -2.49 -7.06
N LEU A 150 -0.78 -3.11 -5.97
CA LEU A 150 -1.97 -2.73 -5.21
C LEU A 150 -1.61 -2.58 -3.73
N ASP A 151 -1.81 -1.37 -3.21
CA ASP A 151 -1.70 -1.07 -1.80
C ASP A 151 -3.11 -0.76 -1.25
N ILE A 152 -3.56 -1.64 -0.36
CA ILE A 152 -4.83 -1.58 0.36
C ILE A 152 -4.61 -1.85 1.85
N GLY A 153 -3.47 -1.42 2.36
CA GLY A 153 -3.14 -1.50 3.78
C GLY A 153 -3.92 -0.48 4.62
N TRP A 154 -3.90 -0.66 5.94
CA TRP A 154 -4.49 0.24 6.92
C TRP A 154 -6.00 0.47 6.72
N MET A 155 -6.71 -0.58 6.33
CA MET A 155 -8.16 -0.57 6.09
C MET A 155 -8.83 -1.79 6.71
N GLU A 156 -10.17 -1.84 6.65
CA GLU A 156 -10.94 -3.00 7.09
C GLU A 156 -11.05 -4.07 5.98
N ALA A 157 -9.94 -4.32 5.28
CA ALA A 157 -9.81 -5.38 4.30
C ALA A 157 -9.52 -6.70 5.01
N GLY A 158 -10.44 -7.65 4.96
CA GLY A 158 -10.31 -8.93 5.65
C GLY A 158 -10.17 -10.11 4.70
N ASN A 159 -10.55 -11.28 5.20
CA ASN A 159 -10.43 -12.54 4.45
C ASN A 159 -11.25 -12.55 3.15
N LYS A 160 -12.37 -11.81 3.05
CA LYS A 160 -13.16 -11.73 1.81
C LYS A 160 -12.37 -11.06 0.68
N THR A 161 -11.68 -9.95 1.00
CA THR A 161 -10.84 -9.25 0.03
C THR A 161 -9.70 -10.13 -0.46
N VAL A 162 -8.93 -10.75 0.45
CA VAL A 162 -7.80 -11.59 0.03
C VAL A 162 -8.24 -12.84 -0.72
N THR A 163 -9.41 -13.41 -0.39
CA THR A 163 -10.03 -14.48 -1.17
C THR A 163 -10.35 -14.02 -2.59
N ALA A 164 -10.96 -12.84 -2.72
CA ALA A 164 -11.29 -12.28 -4.03
C ALA A 164 -10.02 -12.00 -4.85
N ILE A 165 -8.94 -11.48 -4.23
CA ILE A 165 -7.64 -11.30 -4.89
C ILE A 165 -7.09 -12.64 -5.35
N GLY A 166 -7.00 -13.63 -4.46
CA GLY A 166 -6.44 -14.96 -4.78
C GLY A 166 -7.16 -15.65 -5.94
N THR A 167 -8.47 -15.48 -6.02
CA THR A 167 -9.32 -16.12 -7.05
C THR A 167 -9.59 -15.24 -8.27
N SER A 168 -9.09 -14.00 -8.32
CA SER A 168 -9.37 -13.07 -9.41
C SER A 168 -8.65 -13.47 -10.71
N ASP A 169 -9.42 -13.48 -11.80
CA ASP A 169 -8.88 -13.55 -13.16
C ASP A 169 -8.57 -12.15 -13.74
N ASN A 170 -8.98 -11.08 -13.04
CA ASN A 170 -8.88 -9.70 -13.51
C ASN A 170 -7.60 -8.98 -13.04
N LEU A 171 -6.74 -9.67 -12.28
CA LEU A 171 -5.45 -9.16 -11.80
C LEU A 171 -4.27 -9.99 -12.33
N PRO A 172 -4.17 -10.24 -13.65
CA PRO A 172 -3.18 -11.17 -14.21
C PRO A 172 -1.73 -10.66 -14.09
N CYS A 173 -1.57 -9.36 -13.88
CA CYS A 173 -0.26 -8.70 -13.83
C CYS A 173 0.21 -8.39 -12.41
N LEU A 174 -0.59 -8.68 -11.36
CA LEU A 174 -0.28 -8.28 -9.99
C LEU A 174 0.99 -8.96 -9.48
N LYS A 175 1.96 -8.13 -9.08
CA LYS A 175 3.29 -8.51 -8.57
C LYS A 175 3.53 -8.04 -7.16
N LYS A 176 2.95 -6.88 -6.79
CA LYS A 176 3.14 -6.25 -5.47
C LYS A 176 1.79 -6.09 -4.79
N LEU A 177 1.68 -6.62 -3.59
CA LEU A 177 0.46 -6.54 -2.79
C LEU A 177 0.80 -6.11 -1.37
N ASP A 178 0.23 -4.97 -0.97
CA ASP A 178 0.29 -4.48 0.38
C ASP A 178 -1.04 -4.67 1.09
N LEU A 179 -1.00 -5.42 2.20
CA LEU A 179 -2.11 -5.77 3.08
C LEU A 179 -1.76 -5.46 4.55
N GLU A 180 -0.91 -4.47 4.79
CA GLU A 180 -0.56 -4.09 6.15
C GLU A 180 -1.81 -3.70 6.93
N ARG A 181 -1.97 -4.19 8.18
CA ARG A 181 -3.13 -3.88 9.04
C ARG A 181 -4.50 -4.11 8.37
N SER A 182 -4.64 -5.23 7.69
CA SER A 182 -5.85 -5.55 6.91
C SER A 182 -6.68 -6.69 7.52
N TYR A 183 -6.50 -6.99 8.79
CA TYR A 183 -7.27 -8.01 9.53
C TYR A 183 -7.28 -9.42 8.89
N VAL A 184 -6.23 -9.74 8.13
CA VAL A 184 -6.08 -11.05 7.48
C VAL A 184 -5.61 -12.07 8.51
N ASP A 185 -6.32 -13.18 8.65
CA ASP A 185 -5.96 -14.32 9.50
C ASP A 185 -5.29 -15.47 8.70
N ALA A 186 -4.99 -16.57 9.37
CA ALA A 186 -4.32 -17.72 8.76
C ALA A 186 -5.13 -18.35 7.61
N GLU A 187 -6.46 -18.33 7.68
CA GLU A 187 -7.31 -18.84 6.59
C GLU A 187 -7.30 -17.89 5.40
N GLY A 188 -7.34 -16.57 5.63
CA GLY A 188 -7.16 -15.57 4.57
C GLY A 188 -5.81 -15.75 3.85
N ILE A 189 -4.73 -15.97 4.59
CA ILE A 189 -3.42 -16.28 4.02
C ILE A 189 -3.49 -17.52 3.12
N ARG A 190 -4.13 -18.60 3.58
CA ARG A 190 -4.29 -19.83 2.78
C ARG A 190 -4.98 -19.54 1.45
N LEU A 191 -6.12 -18.85 1.49
CA LEU A 191 -6.93 -18.55 0.31
C LEU A 191 -6.18 -17.65 -0.69
N LEU A 192 -5.37 -16.71 -0.20
CA LEU A 192 -4.54 -15.85 -1.03
C LEU A 192 -3.46 -16.68 -1.78
N ILE A 193 -2.68 -17.47 -1.03
CA ILE A 193 -1.52 -18.16 -1.61
C ILE A 193 -1.88 -19.40 -2.42
N ASP A 194 -3.06 -19.99 -2.20
CA ASP A 194 -3.60 -21.05 -3.04
C ASP A 194 -4.19 -20.51 -4.36
N GLY A 195 -4.35 -19.19 -4.45
CA GLY A 195 -4.88 -18.50 -5.61
C GLY A 195 -3.89 -18.37 -6.78
N LYS A 196 -4.39 -17.92 -7.94
CA LYS A 196 -3.59 -17.72 -9.15
C LYS A 196 -2.61 -16.55 -9.02
N VAL A 197 -3.02 -15.50 -8.33
CA VAL A 197 -2.23 -14.28 -8.13
C VAL A 197 -0.89 -14.60 -7.46
N ALA A 198 -0.87 -15.56 -6.53
CA ALA A 198 0.33 -15.95 -5.78
C ALA A 198 1.51 -16.36 -6.71
N GLU A 199 1.24 -16.90 -7.88
CA GLU A 199 2.28 -17.33 -8.86
C GLU A 199 3.05 -16.15 -9.45
N ASN A 200 2.50 -14.93 -9.37
CA ASN A 200 3.10 -13.73 -9.92
C ASN A 200 3.66 -12.79 -8.84
N LEU A 201 3.31 -12.99 -7.56
CA LEU A 201 3.74 -12.09 -6.50
C LEU A 201 5.27 -12.10 -6.35
N GLU A 202 5.84 -10.92 -6.41
CA GLU A 202 7.25 -10.61 -6.18
C GLU A 202 7.45 -9.92 -4.83
N GLU A 203 6.46 -9.11 -4.40
CA GLU A 203 6.46 -8.40 -3.12
C GLU A 203 5.13 -8.62 -2.41
N LEU A 204 5.19 -9.00 -1.13
CA LEU A 204 4.02 -9.23 -0.29
C LEU A 204 4.26 -8.62 1.09
N ASN A 205 3.48 -7.58 1.41
CA ASN A 205 3.44 -7.00 2.74
C ASN A 205 2.21 -7.50 3.49
N LEU A 206 2.44 -8.21 4.59
CA LEU A 206 1.43 -8.74 5.49
C LEU A 206 1.65 -8.25 6.94
N ALA A 207 2.37 -7.15 7.13
CA ALA A 207 2.66 -6.66 8.47
C ALA A 207 1.38 -6.36 9.27
N ALA A 208 1.46 -6.53 10.58
CA ALA A 208 0.42 -6.15 11.54
C ALA A 208 -0.96 -6.83 11.34
N ASN A 209 -0.99 -8.11 10.89
CA ASN A 209 -2.23 -8.86 10.68
C ASN A 209 -2.55 -9.90 11.76
N LYS A 210 -1.65 -10.23 12.65
CA LYS A 210 -1.86 -11.12 13.82
C LYS A 210 -2.20 -12.59 13.48
N PHE A 211 -1.72 -13.12 12.36
CA PHE A 211 -1.98 -14.52 11.95
C PHE A 211 -1.07 -15.57 12.63
N GLY A 212 -0.06 -15.14 13.37
CA GLY A 212 0.79 -16.01 14.21
C GLY A 212 1.55 -17.10 13.44
N ASP A 213 1.96 -18.12 14.16
CA ASP A 213 2.71 -19.26 13.62
C ASP A 213 1.93 -20.05 12.57
N GLU A 214 0.61 -20.13 12.69
CA GLU A 214 -0.23 -20.88 11.75
C GLU A 214 -0.15 -20.25 10.34
N GLY A 215 -0.40 -18.94 10.23
CA GLY A 215 -0.30 -18.25 8.95
C GLY A 215 1.10 -18.31 8.34
N VAL A 216 2.14 -18.19 9.18
CA VAL A 216 3.53 -18.30 8.72
C VAL A 216 3.87 -19.70 8.21
N LYS A 217 3.42 -20.76 8.88
CA LYS A 217 3.62 -22.15 8.40
C LYS A 217 2.96 -22.38 7.04
N ILE A 218 1.80 -21.76 6.81
CA ILE A 218 1.13 -21.79 5.50
C ILE A 218 2.00 -21.09 4.45
N ILE A 219 2.49 -19.89 4.72
CA ILE A 219 3.40 -19.15 3.80
C ILE A 219 4.66 -19.96 3.52
N ALA A 220 5.29 -20.51 4.55
CA ALA A 220 6.51 -21.31 4.44
C ALA A 220 6.32 -22.56 3.56
N GLY A 221 5.11 -23.13 3.52
CA GLY A 221 4.74 -24.26 2.68
C GLY A 221 4.26 -23.90 1.26
N ALA A 222 4.16 -22.62 0.93
CA ALA A 222 3.48 -22.13 -0.27
C ALA A 222 4.26 -22.39 -1.57
N SER A 223 3.92 -23.44 -2.30
CA SER A 223 4.60 -23.81 -3.54
C SER A 223 4.38 -22.85 -4.72
N LYS A 224 3.40 -21.95 -4.62
CA LYS A 224 3.09 -20.95 -5.67
C LYS A 224 3.91 -19.67 -5.55
N LEU A 225 4.45 -19.32 -4.38
CA LEU A 225 5.23 -18.09 -4.15
C LEU A 225 6.66 -18.13 -4.72
N LYS A 226 6.85 -18.74 -5.89
CA LYS A 226 8.19 -18.96 -6.48
C LYS A 226 8.90 -17.69 -6.92
N LYS A 227 8.17 -16.63 -7.22
CA LYS A 227 8.73 -15.35 -7.66
C LYS A 227 8.96 -14.37 -6.51
N LEU A 228 8.52 -14.74 -5.29
CA LEU A 228 8.58 -13.84 -4.15
C LEU A 228 10.01 -13.47 -3.80
N LYS A 229 10.27 -12.16 -3.71
CA LYS A 229 11.56 -11.54 -3.40
C LYS A 229 11.53 -10.78 -2.10
N VAL A 230 10.43 -10.08 -1.84
CA VAL A 230 10.24 -9.25 -0.65
C VAL A 230 9.06 -9.77 0.14
N LEU A 231 9.28 -10.08 1.41
CA LEU A 231 8.25 -10.55 2.33
C LEU A 231 8.34 -9.79 3.64
N ASN A 232 7.26 -9.09 3.99
CA ASN A 232 7.12 -8.42 5.27
C ASN A 232 6.10 -9.15 6.14
N LEU A 233 6.57 -9.68 7.27
CA LEU A 233 5.80 -10.42 8.28
C LEU A 233 5.90 -9.74 9.66
N SER A 234 6.30 -8.48 9.73
CA SER A 234 6.44 -7.75 10.98
C SER A 234 5.12 -7.66 11.74
N GLN A 235 5.15 -7.62 13.07
CA GLN A 235 3.98 -7.43 13.93
C GLN A 235 2.84 -8.46 13.73
N ASN A 236 3.17 -9.74 13.61
CA ASN A 236 2.20 -10.81 13.37
C ASN A 236 2.08 -11.84 14.48
N MET A 237 2.67 -11.58 15.66
CA MET A 237 2.65 -12.49 16.82
C MET A 237 3.33 -13.85 16.50
N ILE A 238 4.33 -13.86 15.63
CA ILE A 238 5.07 -15.05 15.21
C ILE A 238 5.98 -15.49 16.36
N GLY A 239 5.85 -16.74 16.78
CA GLY A 239 6.71 -17.37 17.76
C GLY A 239 7.90 -18.13 17.14
N ASP A 240 8.64 -18.87 17.97
CA ASP A 240 9.80 -19.65 17.53
C ASP A 240 9.46 -20.70 16.46
N ASP A 241 8.28 -21.32 16.55
CA ASP A 241 7.85 -22.31 15.57
C ASP A 241 7.63 -21.73 14.18
N GLY A 242 7.01 -20.55 14.10
CA GLY A 242 6.83 -19.83 12.83
C GLY A 242 8.17 -19.38 12.25
N ALA A 243 9.03 -18.82 13.09
CA ALA A 243 10.37 -18.41 12.68
C ALA A 243 11.21 -19.59 12.15
N LYS A 244 11.17 -20.75 12.82
CA LYS A 244 11.80 -21.99 12.36
C LYS A 244 11.23 -22.46 11.02
N ALA A 245 9.91 -22.34 10.82
CA ALA A 245 9.27 -22.72 9.56
C ALA A 245 9.80 -21.86 8.39
N ILE A 246 9.95 -20.55 8.57
CA ILE A 246 10.57 -19.67 7.56
C ILE A 246 12.03 -20.07 7.30
N GLY A 247 12.84 -20.24 8.37
CA GLY A 247 14.26 -20.59 8.26
C GLY A 247 14.52 -21.91 7.53
N THR A 248 13.54 -22.83 7.50
CA THR A 248 13.64 -24.14 6.86
C THR A 248 12.85 -24.26 5.56
N SER A 249 12.21 -23.19 5.10
CA SER A 249 11.36 -23.21 3.91
C SER A 249 12.16 -23.23 2.60
N ALA A 250 12.14 -24.35 1.89
CA ALA A 250 12.68 -24.45 0.53
C ALA A 250 11.88 -23.60 -0.48
N GLN A 251 10.60 -23.34 -0.22
CA GLN A 251 9.73 -22.58 -1.10
C GLN A 251 10.11 -21.08 -1.14
N LEU A 252 10.67 -20.58 -0.03
CA LEU A 252 11.09 -19.19 0.12
C LEU A 252 12.58 -18.94 -0.18
N SER A 253 13.28 -19.92 -0.74
CA SER A 253 14.72 -19.81 -1.05
C SER A 253 15.10 -18.67 -1.99
N GLY A 254 14.13 -18.13 -2.73
CA GLY A 254 14.29 -16.98 -3.62
C GLY A 254 14.21 -15.61 -2.95
N LEU A 255 13.90 -15.53 -1.65
CA LEU A 255 13.77 -14.27 -0.94
C LEU A 255 15.08 -13.49 -0.92
N THR A 256 14.97 -12.19 -1.18
CA THR A 256 16.06 -11.22 -1.09
C THR A 256 15.88 -10.28 0.10
N HIS A 257 14.65 -10.04 0.54
CA HIS A 257 14.33 -9.18 1.66
C HIS A 257 13.29 -9.87 2.54
N LEU A 258 13.57 -9.94 3.84
CA LEU A 258 12.68 -10.53 4.84
C LEU A 258 12.60 -9.63 6.07
N TYR A 259 11.40 -9.15 6.36
CA TYR A 259 11.10 -8.34 7.54
C TYR A 259 10.23 -9.14 8.49
N MET A 260 10.71 -9.33 9.72
CA MET A 260 10.03 -10.08 10.78
C MET A 260 10.11 -9.37 12.14
N GLY A 261 10.33 -8.06 12.13
CA GLY A 261 10.42 -7.25 13.34
C GLY A 261 9.13 -7.26 14.17
N ARG A 262 9.24 -6.94 15.46
CA ARG A 262 8.09 -6.83 16.39
C ARG A 262 7.21 -8.08 16.43
N ASN A 263 7.82 -9.27 16.41
CA ASN A 263 7.16 -10.54 16.59
C ASN A 263 7.46 -11.14 17.98
N ALA A 264 6.91 -12.33 18.29
CA ALA A 264 6.99 -12.95 19.61
C ALA A 264 8.08 -14.04 19.71
N PHE A 265 8.84 -14.30 18.64
CA PHE A 265 9.89 -15.30 18.69
C PHE A 265 11.09 -14.82 19.53
N GLY A 266 11.70 -15.78 20.24
CA GLY A 266 12.88 -15.57 21.04
C GLY A 266 14.19 -15.87 20.30
N PRO A 267 15.30 -16.07 21.06
CA PRO A 267 16.61 -16.38 20.49
C PRO A 267 16.64 -17.64 19.62
N GLU A 268 15.83 -18.66 19.93
CA GLU A 268 15.76 -19.89 19.15
C GLU A 268 15.20 -19.67 17.74
N GLY A 269 14.09 -18.91 17.63
CA GLY A 269 13.50 -18.55 16.34
C GLY A 269 14.41 -17.66 15.52
N ALA A 270 15.00 -16.62 16.15
CA ALA A 270 15.92 -15.72 15.50
C ALA A 270 17.16 -16.47 14.96
N LYS A 271 17.72 -17.40 15.78
CA LYS A 271 18.85 -18.25 15.38
C LYS A 271 18.52 -19.12 14.17
N ALA A 272 17.34 -19.74 14.15
CA ALA A 272 16.91 -20.60 13.05
C ALA A 272 16.88 -19.86 11.70
N ILE A 273 16.52 -18.56 11.69
CA ILE A 273 16.53 -17.74 10.49
C ILE A 273 17.96 -17.26 10.17
N HIS A 274 18.72 -16.81 11.18
CA HIS A 274 20.06 -16.30 10.98
C HIS A 274 21.03 -17.39 10.45
N GLU A 275 20.94 -18.62 10.95
CA GLU A 275 21.80 -19.75 10.58
C GLU A 275 21.27 -20.55 9.38
N THR A 276 20.16 -20.14 8.77
CA THR A 276 19.55 -20.86 7.65
C THR A 276 20.55 -21.07 6.51
N LYS A 277 20.55 -22.28 5.93
CA LYS A 277 21.30 -22.62 4.71
C LYS A 277 20.44 -22.55 3.45
N ILE A 278 19.17 -22.17 3.60
CA ILE A 278 18.16 -22.16 2.53
C ILE A 278 17.98 -20.75 1.97
N LEU A 279 17.82 -19.74 2.85
CA LEU A 279 17.58 -18.36 2.44
C LEU A 279 18.89 -17.63 2.10
N THR A 280 19.67 -18.21 1.18
CA THR A 280 21.02 -17.73 0.85
C THR A 280 21.03 -16.48 -0.03
N GLN A 281 19.87 -16.10 -0.60
CA GLN A 281 19.72 -14.92 -1.45
C GLN A 281 19.41 -13.65 -0.66
N LEU A 282 19.22 -13.73 0.66
CA LEU A 282 18.86 -12.57 1.48
C LEU A 282 19.95 -11.49 1.43
N LYS A 283 19.51 -10.30 1.04
CA LYS A 283 20.26 -9.04 1.10
C LYS A 283 19.88 -8.23 2.34
N THR A 284 18.60 -8.30 2.73
CA THR A 284 18.07 -7.64 3.91
C THR A 284 17.37 -8.66 4.80
N LEU A 285 17.69 -8.63 6.08
CA LEU A 285 17.04 -9.42 7.12
C LEU A 285 16.82 -8.54 8.35
N VAL A 286 15.55 -8.24 8.67
CA VAL A 286 15.16 -7.49 9.86
C VAL A 286 14.43 -8.43 10.80
N LEU A 287 15.03 -8.79 11.93
CA LEU A 287 14.45 -9.63 12.96
C LEU A 287 13.94 -8.82 14.15
N GLN A 288 14.41 -7.59 14.31
CA GLN A 288 14.04 -6.72 15.39
C GLN A 288 13.95 -5.27 14.92
N GLU A 289 12.85 -4.61 15.27
CA GLU A 289 12.60 -3.20 15.04
C GLU A 289 12.11 -2.56 16.34
N GLY A 290 12.52 -1.32 16.61
CA GLY A 290 12.04 -0.50 17.72
C GLY A 290 13.01 -0.35 18.89
N VAL A 291 12.58 0.44 19.88
CA VAL A 291 13.43 0.94 21.00
C VAL A 291 13.68 -0.11 22.08
N GLU A 292 12.83 -1.12 22.21
CA GLU A 292 12.96 -2.19 23.20
C GLU A 292 13.53 -3.46 22.55
N THR A 293 14.82 -3.42 22.30
CA THR A 293 15.54 -4.60 21.80
C THR A 293 16.04 -5.42 22.98
N THR A 294 15.70 -6.72 23.03
CA THR A 294 16.45 -7.61 23.90
C THR A 294 17.84 -7.83 23.31
N PRO A 295 18.93 -7.72 24.09
CA PRO A 295 20.29 -7.87 23.59
C PRO A 295 20.50 -9.17 22.79
N ASP A 296 19.81 -10.23 23.18
CA ASP A 296 19.96 -11.55 22.57
C ASP A 296 19.40 -11.60 21.13
N LEU A 297 18.33 -10.88 20.83
CA LEU A 297 17.75 -10.81 19.48
C LEU A 297 18.60 -9.97 18.53
N VAL A 298 19.19 -8.88 19.02
CA VAL A 298 20.11 -8.05 18.23
C VAL A 298 21.29 -8.85 17.69
N ASN A 299 21.80 -9.79 18.47
CA ASN A 299 22.94 -10.62 18.07
C ASN A 299 22.64 -11.56 16.88
N TYR A 300 21.36 -11.85 16.61
CA TYR A 300 20.95 -12.69 15.48
C TYR A 300 20.52 -11.92 14.23
N SER A 301 20.29 -10.63 14.34
CA SER A 301 20.12 -9.79 13.15
C SER A 301 21.42 -9.77 12.35
N ARG A 302 21.32 -9.66 11.05
CA ARG A 302 22.48 -9.52 10.14
C ARG A 302 22.65 -8.05 9.79
N PRO A 303 23.36 -7.24 10.61
CA PRO A 303 23.49 -5.80 10.38
C PRO A 303 24.12 -5.47 9.02
N GLU A 304 24.98 -6.36 8.53
CA GLU A 304 25.61 -6.25 7.20
C GLU A 304 24.61 -6.37 6.03
N LEU A 305 23.42 -6.93 6.28
CA LEU A 305 22.33 -7.00 5.31
C LEU A 305 21.38 -5.81 5.43
N LEU A 306 21.44 -5.06 6.51
CA LEU A 306 20.66 -3.83 6.70
C LEU A 306 21.37 -2.72 5.90
N ARG A 307 20.93 -2.46 4.69
CA ARG A 307 21.41 -1.32 3.90
C ARG A 307 20.44 -0.18 4.01
N PRO A 308 20.79 0.94 4.68
CA PRO A 308 19.95 2.12 4.79
C PRO A 308 19.70 2.83 3.45
N GLU A 309 20.38 2.43 2.40
CA GLU A 309 20.48 3.17 1.13
C GLU A 309 19.75 2.49 -0.04
N ASP A 310 18.89 1.48 0.21
CA ASP A 310 18.09 0.92 -0.87
C ASP A 310 16.86 1.83 -1.10
N PRO A 311 16.87 2.70 -2.13
CA PRO A 311 15.81 3.70 -2.31
C PRO A 311 14.44 3.11 -2.68
N GLU A 312 14.38 1.79 -2.96
CA GLU A 312 13.15 1.06 -3.22
C GLU A 312 12.50 0.53 -1.93
N LEU A 313 13.19 0.63 -0.80
CA LEU A 313 12.75 0.18 0.51
C LEU A 313 12.52 1.36 1.45
N SER A 314 11.76 2.35 1.02
CA SER A 314 11.15 3.27 1.97
C SER A 314 10.16 2.45 2.81
N ILE A 315 10.55 2.18 4.08
CA ILE A 315 9.63 1.64 5.08
C ILE A 315 8.45 2.61 5.13
N PRO A 316 7.22 2.18 4.82
CA PRO A 316 6.07 3.04 5.03
C PRO A 316 5.97 3.33 6.52
N GLY A 317 6.23 4.55 6.98
CA GLY A 317 5.99 4.96 8.35
C GLY A 317 7.16 5.59 9.12
N GLU A 318 8.16 6.19 8.50
CA GLU A 318 8.97 7.24 9.12
C GLU A 318 8.62 8.62 8.57
#